data_b6db1c2b3bcafb1a357e8439be09ca89
#
_entry.id   b6db1c2b3bcafb1a357e8439be09ca89
#
_cell.length_a   1.000
_cell.length_b   1.000
_cell.length_c   1.000
_cell.angle_alpha   90.00
_cell.angle_beta   90.00
_cell.angle_gamma   90.00
#
_symmetry.space_group_name_H-M   'P 1'
#
loop_
_entity.id
_entity.type
_entity.pdbx_description
1 polymer ?
#
loop_
_entity_poly.entity_id
_entity_poly.type
_entity_poly.pdbx_seq_one_letter_code
_entity_poly.pdbx_strand_id
1 'polypeptide(L)'
;ARCEVLEVRPPAVVSFHFGLPSSELVARVKATGAKLISSATTVEEARELVARGCDAVIAQGFEAGGHRGMFLTDDPATQIGGISLIPRIIDAIDVPVIAAGGIADARTVTAALMLGAAGVQIGTAFLFTKEATISRIYRQQLLASNNISTALTNVFSGRPTRCLVNRMMQETGPVTNDAPAFPKGFAVTAPLRTHAEAKGCPDFSAHYCGQSAALAQPATAVGFMHDLVVGT
;
A
#
# COMPACT_ATOMS: atom_id res chain seq x y z
N ALA A 1 4.59 21.45 13.09
CA ALA A 1 5.78 20.59 13.35
C ALA A 1 6.25 19.80 12.13
N ARG A 2 5.44 18.88 11.51
CA ARG A 2 5.93 18.07 10.36
C ARG A 2 6.17 18.89 9.09
N CYS A 3 5.34 19.89 8.81
CA CYS A 3 5.48 20.76 7.64
C CYS A 3 6.76 21.62 7.72
N GLU A 4 7.12 22.10 8.89
CA GLU A 4 8.35 22.87 9.14
C GLU A 4 9.63 22.08 8.77
N VAL A 5 9.63 20.75 8.99
CA VAL A 5 10.75 19.89 8.58
C VAL A 5 10.88 19.88 7.05
N LEU A 6 9.76 19.78 6.33
CA LEU A 6 9.74 19.83 4.86
C LEU A 6 10.17 21.18 4.31
N GLU A 7 9.83 22.27 5.00
CA GLU A 7 10.23 23.64 4.62
C GLU A 7 11.75 23.87 4.79
N VAL A 8 12.35 23.26 5.83
CA VAL A 8 13.81 23.38 6.10
C VAL A 8 14.63 22.44 5.21
N ARG A 9 14.09 21.25 4.91
CA ARG A 9 14.75 20.22 4.08
C ARG A 9 13.76 19.66 3.07
N PRO A 10 13.49 20.37 1.98
CA PRO A 10 12.49 19.96 1.00
C PRO A 10 12.95 18.70 0.27
N PRO A 11 12.15 17.62 0.27
CA PRO A 11 12.38 16.46 -0.57
C PRO A 11 11.94 16.76 -2.01
N ALA A 12 12.40 15.96 -2.97
CA ALA A 12 11.93 16.07 -4.35
C ALA A 12 10.42 15.74 -4.48
N VAL A 13 9.92 14.80 -3.67
CA VAL A 13 8.53 14.32 -3.70
C VAL A 13 7.99 14.17 -2.28
N VAL A 14 6.73 14.58 -2.07
CA VAL A 14 5.95 14.28 -0.87
C VAL A 14 4.76 13.40 -1.26
N SER A 15 4.70 12.21 -0.68
CA SER A 15 3.62 11.25 -0.92
C SER A 15 2.64 11.22 0.25
N PHE A 16 1.35 11.30 -0.07
CA PHE A 16 0.25 11.15 0.87
C PHE A 16 -0.51 9.84 0.66
N HIS A 17 -1.22 9.46 1.70
CA HIS A 17 -2.11 8.31 1.71
C HIS A 17 -3.37 8.68 2.49
N PHE A 18 -4.55 8.14 2.09
CA PHE A 18 -5.85 8.56 2.64
C PHE A 18 -6.27 9.99 2.24
N GLY A 19 -6.07 10.36 0.98
CA GLY A 19 -6.35 11.70 0.48
C GLY A 19 -5.24 12.71 0.81
N LEU A 20 -5.59 13.98 0.77
CA LEU A 20 -4.68 15.10 1.04
C LEU A 20 -5.06 15.81 2.35
N PRO A 21 -4.09 16.44 3.04
CA PRO A 21 -4.36 17.30 4.18
C PRO A 21 -5.13 18.57 3.76
N SER A 22 -5.35 19.52 4.68
CA SER A 22 -6.00 20.79 4.36
C SER A 22 -5.31 21.54 3.21
N SER A 23 -6.06 22.35 2.47
CA SER A 23 -5.54 23.13 1.35
C SER A 23 -4.38 24.04 1.77
N GLU A 24 -4.39 24.56 2.98
CA GLU A 24 -3.29 25.35 3.55
C GLU A 24 -2.00 24.50 3.64
N LEU A 25 -2.08 23.29 4.17
CA LEU A 25 -0.91 22.39 4.28
C LEU A 25 -0.42 21.94 2.90
N VAL A 26 -1.34 21.67 1.95
CA VAL A 26 -0.99 21.39 0.56
C VAL A 26 -0.20 22.56 -0.05
N ALA A 27 -0.68 23.80 0.12
CA ALA A 27 -0.01 25.00 -0.39
C ALA A 27 1.40 25.15 0.22
N ARG A 28 1.57 24.92 1.51
CA ARG A 28 2.87 24.96 2.18
C ARG A 28 3.85 23.90 1.63
N VAL A 29 3.37 22.67 1.41
CA VAL A 29 4.20 21.62 0.81
C VAL A 29 4.60 22.01 -0.62
N LYS A 30 3.67 22.51 -1.44
CA LYS A 30 3.97 22.94 -2.81
C LYS A 30 4.93 24.14 -2.86
N ALA A 31 4.85 25.05 -1.90
CA ALA A 31 5.78 26.20 -1.78
C ALA A 31 7.24 25.78 -1.56
N THR A 32 7.50 24.55 -1.09
CA THR A 32 8.87 24.00 -0.97
C THR A 32 9.46 23.58 -2.32
N GLY A 33 8.69 23.54 -3.39
CA GLY A 33 9.07 23.02 -4.72
C GLY A 33 8.91 21.48 -4.86
N ALA A 34 8.52 20.78 -3.80
CA ALA A 34 8.32 19.34 -3.83
C ALA A 34 7.13 18.96 -4.72
N LYS A 35 7.26 17.86 -5.48
CA LYS A 35 6.15 17.24 -6.20
C LYS A 35 5.22 16.53 -5.21
N LEU A 36 3.92 16.69 -5.44
CA LEU A 36 2.88 16.14 -4.59
C LEU A 36 2.25 14.92 -5.24
N ILE A 37 2.27 13.77 -4.57
CA ILE A 37 1.61 12.56 -5.04
C ILE A 37 0.72 11.96 -3.95
N SER A 38 -0.33 11.24 -4.33
CA SER A 38 -1.19 10.52 -3.38
C SER A 38 -1.83 9.31 -4.03
N SER A 39 -2.29 8.36 -3.18
CA SER A 39 -2.93 7.13 -3.62
C SER A 39 -4.42 7.35 -3.87
N ALA A 40 -4.91 6.82 -5.00
CA ALA A 40 -6.32 6.70 -5.34
C ALA A 40 -6.69 5.22 -5.56
N THR A 41 -7.88 4.83 -5.13
CA THR A 41 -8.44 3.49 -5.29
C THR A 41 -9.65 3.48 -6.23
N THR A 42 -10.14 4.67 -6.61
CA THR A 42 -11.20 4.88 -7.60
C THR A 42 -10.86 6.04 -8.53
N VAL A 43 -11.59 6.17 -9.63
CA VAL A 43 -11.43 7.29 -10.57
C VAL A 43 -11.83 8.62 -9.93
N GLU A 44 -12.86 8.62 -9.11
CA GLU A 44 -13.37 9.80 -8.40
C GLU A 44 -12.30 10.34 -7.43
N GLU A 45 -11.64 9.45 -6.69
CA GLU A 45 -10.51 9.80 -5.83
C GLU A 45 -9.35 10.40 -6.62
N ALA A 46 -9.02 9.82 -7.78
CA ALA A 46 -7.96 10.34 -8.64
C ALA A 46 -8.25 11.77 -9.13
N ARG A 47 -9.49 12.03 -9.58
CA ARG A 47 -9.93 13.37 -9.98
C ARG A 47 -9.86 14.38 -8.84
N GLU A 48 -10.32 13.99 -7.65
CA GLU A 48 -10.25 14.84 -6.45
C GLU A 48 -8.80 15.19 -6.10
N LEU A 49 -7.86 14.23 -6.17
CA LEU A 49 -6.44 14.47 -5.90
C LEU A 49 -5.84 15.47 -6.91
N VAL A 50 -6.15 15.32 -8.20
CA VAL A 50 -5.67 16.23 -9.25
C VAL A 50 -6.27 17.63 -9.06
N ALA A 51 -7.57 17.74 -8.81
CA ALA A 51 -8.24 19.01 -8.54
C ALA A 51 -7.63 19.76 -7.35
N ARG A 52 -7.10 19.01 -6.38
CA ARG A 52 -6.40 19.56 -5.20
C ARG A 52 -4.89 19.72 -5.39
N GLY A 53 -4.38 19.48 -6.60
CA GLY A 53 -3.05 19.83 -7.02
C GLY A 53 -2.00 18.74 -6.89
N CYS A 54 -2.36 17.46 -6.91
CA CYS A 54 -1.38 16.37 -7.09
C CYS A 54 -0.69 16.49 -8.45
N ASP A 55 0.62 16.29 -8.46
CA ASP A 55 1.46 16.27 -9.67
C ASP A 55 1.52 14.86 -10.30
N ALA A 56 1.17 13.80 -9.57
CA ALA A 56 0.94 12.45 -10.06
C ALA A 56 0.02 11.70 -9.09
N VAL A 57 -0.62 10.62 -9.58
CA VAL A 57 -1.52 9.78 -8.79
C VAL A 57 -1.01 8.35 -8.75
N ILE A 58 -1.03 7.73 -7.56
CA ILE A 58 -0.75 6.31 -7.39
C ILE A 58 -2.08 5.55 -7.52
N ALA A 59 -2.28 4.82 -8.60
CA ALA A 59 -3.42 3.94 -8.81
C ALA A 59 -3.24 2.65 -8.00
N GLN A 60 -3.87 2.58 -6.84
CA GLN A 60 -3.76 1.44 -5.94
C GLN A 60 -4.81 0.37 -6.26
N GLY A 61 -4.43 -0.65 -7.02
CA GLY A 61 -5.28 -1.82 -7.32
C GLY A 61 -5.70 -2.59 -6.07
N PHE A 62 -6.80 -3.34 -6.18
CA PHE A 62 -7.35 -4.15 -5.09
C PHE A 62 -6.35 -5.19 -4.55
N GLU A 63 -5.37 -5.60 -5.35
CA GLU A 63 -4.33 -6.58 -5.04
C GLU A 63 -3.30 -6.09 -4.04
N ALA A 64 -3.22 -4.76 -3.82
CA ALA A 64 -2.17 -4.16 -3.00
C ALA A 64 -2.23 -4.62 -1.54
N GLY A 65 -1.07 -4.93 -0.96
CA GLY A 65 -0.89 -5.18 0.46
C GLY A 65 -0.93 -3.88 1.29
N GLY A 66 -1.22 -4.03 2.58
CA GLY A 66 -1.35 -2.89 3.49
C GLY A 66 -2.68 -2.16 3.35
N HIS A 67 -2.75 -0.96 3.93
CA HIS A 67 -3.99 -0.18 3.96
C HIS A 67 -4.46 0.22 2.56
N ARG A 68 -5.78 0.12 2.37
CA ARG A 68 -6.43 0.73 1.20
C ARG A 68 -6.33 2.25 1.32
N GLY A 69 -5.86 2.91 0.26
CA GLY A 69 -5.72 4.36 0.22
C GLY A 69 -7.03 5.14 0.09
N MET A 70 -8.16 4.45 0.08
CA MET A 70 -9.51 5.00 -0.07
C MET A 70 -9.81 6.10 0.94
N PHE A 71 -10.49 7.16 0.49
CA PHE A 71 -10.78 8.32 1.34
C PHE A 71 -12.13 9.01 1.06
N LEU A 72 -12.77 8.73 -0.06
CA LEU A 72 -14.13 9.22 -0.37
C LEU A 72 -15.22 8.29 0.15
N THR A 73 -14.88 7.06 0.48
CA THR A 73 -15.78 6.05 1.04
C THR A 73 -15.02 5.08 1.92
N ASP A 74 -15.71 4.43 2.85
CA ASP A 74 -15.17 3.32 3.64
C ASP A 74 -15.70 1.95 3.16
N ASP A 75 -16.49 1.91 2.08
CA ASP A 75 -17.05 0.67 1.52
C ASP A 75 -16.01 -0.07 0.65
N PRO A 76 -15.48 -1.22 1.08
CA PRO A 76 -14.53 -2.00 0.31
C PRO A 76 -15.09 -2.60 -0.99
N ALA A 77 -16.42 -2.64 -1.18
CA ALA A 77 -17.05 -3.11 -2.43
C ALA A 77 -16.77 -2.17 -3.62
N THR A 78 -16.38 -0.92 -3.36
CA THR A 78 -15.99 0.05 -4.40
C THR A 78 -14.61 -0.19 -4.98
N GLN A 79 -13.83 -1.08 -4.39
CA GLN A 79 -12.43 -1.28 -4.74
C GLN A 79 -12.28 -2.11 -6.02
N ILE A 80 -11.37 -1.69 -6.90
CA ILE A 80 -11.19 -2.21 -8.25
C ILE A 80 -9.80 -2.83 -8.39
N GLY A 81 -9.71 -3.97 -9.11
CA GLY A 81 -8.44 -4.59 -9.48
C GLY A 81 -7.59 -3.71 -10.40
N GLY A 82 -6.25 -3.81 -10.28
CA GLY A 82 -5.31 -2.93 -10.97
C GLY A 82 -5.48 -2.91 -12.48
N ILE A 83 -5.73 -4.06 -13.10
CA ILE A 83 -5.91 -4.18 -14.56
C ILE A 83 -7.07 -3.33 -15.11
N SER A 84 -8.11 -3.14 -14.30
CA SER A 84 -9.26 -2.30 -14.65
C SER A 84 -9.11 -0.87 -14.15
N LEU A 85 -8.46 -0.66 -13.00
CA LEU A 85 -8.33 0.65 -12.38
C LEU A 85 -7.34 1.56 -13.11
N ILE A 86 -6.16 1.02 -13.47
CA ILE A 86 -5.07 1.79 -14.06
C ILE A 86 -5.51 2.53 -15.33
N PRO A 87 -6.03 1.86 -16.40
CA PRO A 87 -6.43 2.56 -17.62
C PRO A 87 -7.57 3.54 -17.37
N ARG A 88 -8.55 3.19 -16.51
CA ARG A 88 -9.66 4.10 -16.17
C ARG A 88 -9.20 5.39 -15.50
N ILE A 89 -8.18 5.34 -14.65
CA ILE A 89 -7.59 6.55 -14.06
C ILE A 89 -6.84 7.33 -15.13
N ILE A 90 -6.02 6.67 -15.96
CA ILE A 90 -5.25 7.32 -17.04
C ILE A 90 -6.18 8.08 -17.99
N ASP A 91 -7.30 7.48 -18.39
CA ASP A 91 -8.29 8.11 -19.27
C ASP A 91 -9.03 9.29 -18.61
N ALA A 92 -8.95 9.42 -17.29
CA ALA A 92 -9.75 10.37 -16.51
C ALA A 92 -8.98 11.59 -15.98
N ILE A 93 -7.64 11.57 -16.04
CA ILE A 93 -6.77 12.64 -15.48
C ILE A 93 -5.59 12.92 -16.42
N ASP A 94 -5.04 14.15 -16.34
CA ASP A 94 -3.94 14.62 -17.21
C ASP A 94 -2.55 14.55 -16.56
N VAL A 95 -2.43 13.98 -15.36
CA VAL A 95 -1.15 13.84 -14.66
C VAL A 95 -0.65 12.38 -14.72
N PRO A 96 0.68 12.14 -14.57
CA PRO A 96 1.22 10.78 -14.59
C PRO A 96 0.55 9.86 -13.56
N VAL A 97 0.30 8.61 -13.96
CA VAL A 97 -0.25 7.55 -13.11
C VAL A 97 0.83 6.53 -12.77
N ILE A 98 1.00 6.26 -11.48
CA ILE A 98 1.92 5.25 -10.95
C ILE A 98 1.08 4.04 -10.54
N ALA A 99 1.32 2.88 -11.15
CA ALA A 99 0.60 1.66 -10.80
C ALA A 99 1.11 1.06 -9.49
N ALA A 100 0.19 0.65 -8.60
CA ALA A 100 0.52 -0.01 -7.34
C ALA A 100 -0.43 -1.17 -7.03
N GLY A 101 0.11 -2.26 -6.49
CA GLY A 101 -0.64 -3.49 -6.21
C GLY A 101 -0.57 -4.50 -7.35
N GLY A 102 -0.41 -5.77 -7.00
CA GLY A 102 -0.31 -6.84 -7.98
C GLY A 102 1.05 -6.96 -8.68
N ILE A 103 2.00 -6.09 -8.39
CA ILE A 103 3.29 -5.97 -9.10
C ILE A 103 4.40 -6.58 -8.24
N ALA A 104 5.08 -7.61 -8.77
CA ALA A 104 6.09 -8.36 -8.02
C ALA A 104 7.29 -8.86 -8.86
N ASP A 105 7.23 -8.79 -10.18
CA ASP A 105 8.28 -9.20 -11.11
C ASP A 105 8.24 -8.37 -12.41
N ALA A 106 9.20 -8.60 -13.32
CA ALA A 106 9.31 -7.86 -14.59
C ALA A 106 8.05 -8.01 -15.46
N ARG A 107 7.39 -9.17 -15.48
CA ARG A 107 6.17 -9.40 -16.26
C ARG A 107 5.03 -8.48 -15.80
N THR A 108 4.89 -8.33 -14.47
CA THR A 108 3.84 -7.50 -13.88
C THR A 108 4.19 -6.00 -13.99
N VAL A 109 5.48 -5.64 -14.02
CA VAL A 109 5.93 -4.27 -14.37
C VAL A 109 5.58 -3.97 -15.82
N THR A 110 5.96 -4.83 -16.76
CA THR A 110 5.65 -4.67 -18.20
C THR A 110 4.14 -4.52 -18.41
N ALA A 111 3.33 -5.37 -17.78
CA ALA A 111 1.87 -5.28 -17.88
C ALA A 111 1.34 -3.92 -17.40
N ALA A 112 1.83 -3.39 -16.28
CA ALA A 112 1.43 -2.08 -15.77
C ALA A 112 1.81 -0.94 -16.73
N LEU A 113 3.01 -0.98 -17.32
CA LEU A 113 3.46 -0.01 -18.32
C LEU A 113 2.64 -0.10 -19.62
N MET A 114 2.31 -1.31 -20.07
CA MET A 114 1.44 -1.54 -21.24
C MET A 114 0.01 -1.03 -21.02
N LEU A 115 -0.48 -1.00 -19.78
CA LEU A 115 -1.75 -0.36 -19.42
C LEU A 115 -1.68 1.19 -19.43
N GLY A 116 -0.48 1.76 -19.70
CA GLY A 116 -0.26 3.19 -19.80
C GLY A 116 0.28 3.85 -18.52
N ALA A 117 0.63 3.08 -17.49
CA ALA A 117 1.25 3.66 -16.29
C ALA A 117 2.62 4.29 -16.62
N ALA A 118 2.89 5.47 -16.03
CA ALA A 118 4.18 6.16 -16.17
C ALA A 118 5.29 5.52 -15.30
N GLY A 119 4.92 4.66 -14.36
CA GLY A 119 5.82 3.94 -13.48
C GLY A 119 5.08 3.02 -12.53
N VAL A 120 5.81 2.33 -11.67
CA VAL A 120 5.25 1.38 -10.72
C VAL A 120 5.72 1.65 -9.29
N GLN A 121 4.87 1.34 -8.31
CA GLN A 121 5.21 1.32 -6.89
C GLN A 121 5.05 -0.11 -6.36
N ILE A 122 6.16 -0.72 -5.98
CA ILE A 122 6.22 -2.12 -5.53
C ILE A 122 6.43 -2.13 -4.01
N GLY A 123 5.57 -2.84 -3.28
CA GLY A 123 5.66 -2.98 -1.83
C GLY A 123 6.09 -4.37 -1.41
N THR A 124 5.17 -5.34 -1.49
CA THR A 124 5.32 -6.68 -0.92
C THR A 124 6.58 -7.41 -1.41
N ALA A 125 6.93 -7.32 -2.69
CA ALA A 125 8.11 -8.00 -3.22
C ALA A 125 9.41 -7.51 -2.56
N PHE A 126 9.51 -6.23 -2.18
CA PHE A 126 10.66 -5.72 -1.41
C PHE A 126 10.74 -6.29 0.01
N LEU A 127 9.66 -6.81 0.58
CA LEU A 127 9.71 -7.48 1.90
C LEU A 127 10.49 -8.80 1.86
N PHE A 128 10.68 -9.39 0.67
CA PHE A 128 11.51 -10.58 0.45
C PHE A 128 13.00 -10.26 0.32
N THR A 129 13.37 -8.99 0.23
CA THR A 129 14.79 -8.60 0.14
C THR A 129 15.50 -8.76 1.49
N LYS A 130 16.82 -8.98 1.43
CA LYS A 130 17.65 -9.13 2.63
C LYS A 130 17.67 -7.87 3.48
N GLU A 131 17.57 -6.71 2.83
CA GLU A 131 17.62 -5.38 3.45
C GLU A 131 16.31 -4.98 4.13
N ALA A 132 15.20 -5.69 3.87
CA ALA A 132 13.92 -5.39 4.53
C ALA A 132 14.00 -5.62 6.03
N THR A 133 13.65 -4.60 6.82
CA THR A 133 13.74 -4.60 8.29
C THR A 133 12.49 -5.16 8.99
N ILE A 134 11.76 -6.05 8.32
CA ILE A 134 10.60 -6.73 8.91
C ILE A 134 11.02 -7.71 10.01
N SER A 135 10.10 -8.01 10.96
CA SER A 135 10.37 -8.97 12.02
C SER A 135 10.68 -10.37 11.47
N ARG A 136 11.43 -11.17 12.24
CA ARG A 136 11.72 -12.56 11.88
C ARG A 136 10.45 -13.38 11.65
N ILE A 137 9.44 -13.20 12.50
CA ILE A 137 8.15 -13.88 12.39
C ILE A 137 7.48 -13.51 11.07
N TYR A 138 7.42 -12.22 10.73
CA TYR A 138 6.82 -11.77 9.48
C TYR A 138 7.54 -12.36 8.27
N ARG A 139 8.87 -12.33 8.25
CA ARG A 139 9.68 -12.94 7.17
C ARG A 139 9.40 -14.45 7.03
N GLN A 140 9.30 -15.16 8.15
CA GLN A 140 8.96 -16.58 8.14
C GLN A 140 7.58 -16.84 7.52
N GLN A 141 6.58 -16.03 7.83
CA GLN A 141 5.24 -16.16 7.25
C GLN A 141 5.23 -15.89 5.73
N LEU A 142 5.98 -14.90 5.25
CA LEU A 142 6.11 -14.64 3.83
C LEU A 142 6.79 -15.80 3.07
N LEU A 143 7.78 -16.43 3.67
CA LEU A 143 8.58 -17.51 3.06
C LEU A 143 7.97 -18.90 3.21
N ALA A 144 7.08 -19.10 4.19
CA ALA A 144 6.57 -20.44 4.56
C ALA A 144 5.55 -21.00 3.57
N SER A 145 5.04 -20.21 2.63
CA SER A 145 3.84 -20.60 1.89
C SER A 145 4.00 -20.35 0.38
N ASN A 146 4.02 -21.43 -0.38
CA ASN A 146 3.81 -21.41 -1.84
C ASN A 146 2.36 -20.99 -2.20
N ASN A 147 1.44 -20.98 -1.21
CA ASN A 147 0.04 -20.61 -1.38
C ASN A 147 -0.35 -19.54 -0.37
N ILE A 148 0.14 -18.32 -0.61
CA ILE A 148 -0.11 -17.15 0.24
C ILE A 148 -1.57 -16.73 0.09
N SER A 149 -2.39 -16.93 1.13
CA SER A 149 -3.75 -16.42 1.21
C SER A 149 -3.76 -15.05 1.89
N THR A 150 -4.37 -14.06 1.22
CA THR A 150 -4.54 -12.71 1.76
C THR A 150 -6.01 -12.31 1.76
N ALA A 151 -6.42 -11.53 2.75
CA ALA A 151 -7.75 -10.93 2.78
C ALA A 151 -7.69 -9.47 3.22
N LEU A 152 -8.72 -8.69 2.87
CA LEU A 152 -8.94 -7.38 3.46
C LEU A 152 -9.47 -7.58 4.88
N THR A 153 -8.96 -6.78 5.80
CA THR A 153 -9.35 -6.78 7.21
C THR A 153 -9.31 -5.38 7.79
N ASN A 154 -10.13 -5.12 8.79
CA ASN A 154 -10.05 -3.90 9.61
C ASN A 154 -9.70 -4.19 11.08
N VAL A 155 -9.53 -5.48 11.45
CA VAL A 155 -9.40 -5.91 12.85
C VAL A 155 -8.15 -5.36 13.55
N PHE A 156 -7.08 -5.07 12.82
CA PHE A 156 -5.81 -4.60 13.39
C PHE A 156 -5.75 -3.09 13.58
N SER A 157 -6.35 -2.32 12.68
CA SER A 157 -6.17 -0.87 12.65
C SER A 157 -7.46 -0.06 12.70
N GLY A 158 -8.58 -0.68 12.33
CA GLY A 158 -9.87 -0.01 12.16
C GLY A 158 -10.13 0.51 10.75
N ARG A 159 -9.17 0.34 9.81
CA ARG A 159 -9.36 0.64 8.37
C ARG A 159 -9.06 -0.58 7.51
N PRO A 160 -9.73 -0.68 6.33
CA PRO A 160 -9.46 -1.78 5.40
C PRO A 160 -7.99 -1.87 5.02
N THR A 161 -7.39 -3.02 5.27
CA THR A 161 -5.99 -3.33 4.97
C THR A 161 -5.86 -4.77 4.51
N ARG A 162 -4.99 -5.06 3.53
CA ARG A 162 -4.74 -6.43 3.07
C ARG A 162 -3.57 -7.03 3.82
N CYS A 163 -3.83 -8.15 4.48
CA CYS A 163 -2.85 -8.92 5.26
C CYS A 163 -2.84 -10.39 4.84
N LEU A 164 -1.79 -11.11 5.24
CA LEU A 164 -1.83 -12.58 5.32
C LEU A 164 -2.95 -13.00 6.25
N VAL A 165 -3.76 -13.97 5.81
CA VAL A 165 -4.83 -14.53 6.64
C VAL A 165 -4.22 -15.23 7.85
N ASN A 166 -4.71 -14.91 9.04
CA ASN A 166 -4.30 -15.52 10.30
C ASN A 166 -5.50 -15.79 11.22
N ARG A 167 -5.25 -16.39 12.35
CA ARG A 167 -6.27 -16.79 13.31
C ARG A 167 -7.15 -15.64 13.79
N MET A 168 -6.55 -14.45 14.06
CA MET A 168 -7.32 -13.29 14.49
C MET A 168 -8.36 -12.89 13.44
N MET A 169 -7.98 -12.86 12.17
CA MET A 169 -8.90 -12.55 11.07
C MET A 169 -9.99 -13.63 10.90
N GLN A 170 -9.66 -14.90 11.16
CA GLN A 170 -10.61 -16.01 11.06
C GLN A 170 -11.64 -16.02 12.20
N GLU A 171 -11.20 -15.72 13.44
CA GLU A 171 -12.06 -15.77 14.62
C GLU A 171 -12.91 -14.48 14.81
N THR A 172 -12.42 -13.32 14.38
CA THR A 172 -13.15 -12.05 14.53
C THR A 172 -13.86 -11.58 13.26
N GLY A 173 -13.80 -12.39 12.17
CA GLY A 173 -14.24 -12.06 10.81
C GLY A 173 -13.16 -11.26 10.12
N PRO A 174 -12.87 -11.32 8.82
CA PRO A 174 -11.87 -10.42 8.27
C PRO A 174 -12.31 -8.96 8.40
N VAL A 175 -13.61 -8.65 8.33
CA VAL A 175 -14.18 -7.32 8.53
C VAL A 175 -15.24 -7.40 9.62
N THR A 176 -15.15 -6.51 10.61
CA THR A 176 -16.09 -6.44 11.74
C THR A 176 -16.46 -4.99 12.09
N ASN A 177 -17.67 -4.79 12.57
CA ASN A 177 -18.13 -3.50 13.10
C ASN A 177 -17.57 -3.20 14.50
N ASP A 178 -17.01 -4.20 15.18
CA ASP A 178 -16.44 -4.06 16.52
C ASP A 178 -15.01 -3.50 16.50
N ALA A 179 -14.40 -3.37 15.30
CA ALA A 179 -13.07 -2.81 15.18
C ALA A 179 -13.05 -1.34 15.62
N PRO A 180 -12.15 -0.95 16.54
CA PRO A 180 -12.01 0.45 16.94
C PRO A 180 -11.65 1.33 15.75
N ALA A 181 -12.16 2.57 15.73
CA ALA A 181 -11.85 3.53 14.67
C ALA A 181 -10.33 3.71 14.50
N PHE A 182 -9.90 3.85 13.25
CA PHE A 182 -8.49 4.10 12.90
C PHE A 182 -7.96 5.39 13.56
N PRO A 183 -6.74 5.40 14.12
CA PRO A 183 -5.76 4.30 14.21
C PRO A 183 -5.80 3.55 15.56
N LYS A 184 -6.88 3.67 16.35
CA LYS A 184 -6.98 3.15 17.72
C LYS A 184 -6.86 1.62 17.78
N GLY A 185 -7.24 0.90 16.72
CA GLY A 185 -7.13 -0.55 16.64
C GLY A 185 -5.73 -1.08 16.95
N PHE A 186 -4.68 -0.40 16.52
CA PHE A 186 -3.30 -0.78 16.84
C PHE A 186 -2.98 -0.79 18.33
N ALA A 187 -3.50 0.17 19.08
CA ALA A 187 -3.29 0.25 20.53
C ALA A 187 -4.05 -0.84 21.28
N VAL A 188 -5.28 -1.13 20.84
CA VAL A 188 -6.11 -2.18 21.44
C VAL A 188 -5.54 -3.57 21.23
N THR A 189 -5.03 -3.84 20.02
CA THR A 189 -4.46 -5.17 19.67
C THR A 189 -3.02 -5.35 20.16
N ALA A 190 -2.30 -4.28 20.53
CA ALA A 190 -0.89 -4.31 20.85
C ALA A 190 -0.51 -5.28 21.99
N PRO A 191 -1.25 -5.38 23.14
CA PRO A 191 -0.89 -6.31 24.21
C PRO A 191 -0.93 -7.76 23.75
N LEU A 192 -1.98 -8.17 23.02
CA LEU A 192 -2.13 -9.52 22.49
C LEU A 192 -1.02 -9.82 21.47
N ARG A 193 -0.80 -8.92 20.51
CA ARG A 193 0.25 -9.05 19.51
C ARG A 193 1.62 -9.22 20.15
N THR A 194 2.00 -8.33 21.07
CA THR A 194 3.33 -8.35 21.72
C THR A 194 3.54 -9.66 22.49
N HIS A 195 2.52 -10.14 23.19
CA HIS A 195 2.60 -11.40 23.92
C HIS A 195 2.74 -12.62 22.98
N ALA A 196 1.99 -12.64 21.88
CA ALA A 196 2.03 -13.69 20.89
C ALA A 196 3.38 -13.73 20.16
N GLU A 197 3.88 -12.58 19.70
CA GLU A 197 5.17 -12.46 19.03
C GLU A 197 6.34 -12.89 19.93
N ALA A 198 6.30 -12.58 21.23
CA ALA A 198 7.30 -13.04 22.20
C ALA A 198 7.34 -14.56 22.33
N LYS A 199 6.25 -15.27 21.99
CA LYS A 199 6.15 -16.74 21.94
C LYS A 199 6.36 -17.32 20.54
N GLY A 200 6.73 -16.50 19.55
CA GLY A 200 6.89 -16.93 18.17
C GLY A 200 5.58 -17.20 17.43
N CYS A 201 4.43 -16.74 17.96
CA CYS A 201 3.11 -16.94 17.35
C CYS A 201 2.77 -15.77 16.40
N PRO A 202 2.53 -16.00 15.10
CA PRO A 202 2.23 -14.97 14.11
C PRO A 202 0.75 -14.56 14.08
N ASP A 203 -0.14 -15.28 14.76
CA ASP A 203 -1.58 -15.34 14.54
C ASP A 203 -2.33 -14.05 14.90
N PHE A 204 -1.68 -13.12 15.60
CA PHE A 204 -2.30 -11.89 16.08
C PHE A 204 -1.60 -10.63 15.58
N SER A 205 -0.76 -10.76 14.55
CA SER A 205 0.01 -9.65 13.96
C SER A 205 -0.49 -9.31 12.56
N ALA A 206 -0.52 -8.02 12.25
CA ALA A 206 -0.83 -7.53 10.91
C ALA A 206 0.38 -7.74 9.99
N HIS A 207 0.41 -8.83 9.27
CA HIS A 207 1.41 -9.09 8.25
C HIS A 207 0.90 -8.63 6.89
N TYR A 208 1.19 -7.36 6.53
CA TYR A 208 0.73 -6.75 5.29
C TYR A 208 1.27 -7.47 4.07
N CYS A 209 0.39 -7.88 3.17
CA CYS A 209 0.79 -8.69 2.03
C CYS A 209 -0.16 -8.51 0.85
N GLY A 210 0.37 -8.21 -0.33
CA GLY A 210 -0.40 -8.15 -1.58
C GLY A 210 -0.62 -9.53 -2.18
N GLN A 211 -1.57 -9.63 -3.11
CA GLN A 211 -1.97 -10.91 -3.72
C GLN A 211 -0.88 -11.54 -4.61
N SER A 212 0.06 -10.75 -5.12
CA SER A 212 1.17 -11.25 -5.97
C SER A 212 2.41 -11.68 -5.18
N ALA A 213 2.31 -11.85 -3.85
CA ALA A 213 3.46 -12.22 -3.02
C ALA A 213 4.11 -13.54 -3.43
N ALA A 214 3.33 -14.49 -3.94
CA ALA A 214 3.85 -15.79 -4.41
C ALA A 214 4.77 -15.69 -5.64
N LEU A 215 4.76 -14.56 -6.35
CA LEU A 215 5.69 -14.27 -7.47
C LEU A 215 7.04 -13.74 -6.99
N ALA A 216 7.11 -13.21 -5.77
CA ALA A 216 8.32 -12.62 -5.22
C ALA A 216 9.30 -13.73 -4.76
N GLN A 217 10.59 -13.46 -4.94
CA GLN A 217 11.66 -14.37 -4.55
C GLN A 217 12.65 -13.67 -3.62
N PRO A 218 13.28 -14.41 -2.68
CA PRO A 218 14.35 -13.85 -1.86
C PRO A 218 15.52 -13.35 -2.71
N ALA A 219 15.89 -12.08 -2.53
CA ALA A 219 16.96 -11.43 -3.27
C ALA A 219 17.64 -10.36 -2.41
N THR A 220 18.67 -9.68 -2.93
CA THR A 220 19.07 -8.35 -2.46
C THR A 220 18.18 -7.30 -3.14
N ALA A 221 18.01 -6.14 -2.53
CA ALA A 221 17.23 -5.05 -3.15
C ALA A 221 17.83 -4.63 -4.50
N VAL A 222 19.16 -4.59 -4.61
CA VAL A 222 19.86 -4.29 -5.87
C VAL A 222 19.61 -5.38 -6.91
N GLY A 223 19.73 -6.67 -6.55
CA GLY A 223 19.44 -7.78 -7.45
C GLY A 223 18.00 -7.76 -7.94
N PHE A 224 17.06 -7.57 -7.05
CA PHE A 224 15.65 -7.45 -7.41
C PHE A 224 15.38 -6.29 -8.39
N MET A 225 15.95 -5.11 -8.12
CA MET A 225 15.83 -3.97 -9.04
C MET A 225 16.46 -4.25 -10.41
N HIS A 226 17.63 -4.91 -10.45
CA HIS A 226 18.27 -5.32 -11.71
C HIS A 226 17.35 -6.26 -12.51
N ASP A 227 16.78 -7.28 -11.86
CA ASP A 227 15.90 -8.26 -12.50
C ASP A 227 14.61 -7.63 -13.05
N LEU A 228 14.08 -6.61 -12.36
CA LEU A 228 12.94 -5.83 -12.86
C LEU A 228 13.30 -5.07 -14.16
N VAL A 229 14.48 -4.44 -14.22
CA VAL A 229 14.87 -3.60 -15.36
C VAL A 229 15.28 -4.44 -16.58
N VAL A 230 16.00 -5.55 -16.36
CA VAL A 230 16.48 -6.41 -17.46
C VAL A 230 15.37 -7.28 -18.04
N GLY A 231 14.37 -7.62 -17.22
CA GLY A 231 13.23 -8.46 -17.63
C GLY A 231 12.03 -7.70 -18.21
N THR A 232 12.06 -6.36 -18.24
CA THR A 232 11.05 -5.51 -18.89
C THR A 232 11.52 -5.09 -20.29
#